data_cf27dc3f7eb18b3f45212f0baa8f1329
#
_entry.id   cf27dc3f7eb18b3f45212f0baa8f1329
#
_cell.length_a   1.000
_cell.length_b   1.000
_cell.length_c   1.000
_cell.angle_alpha   90.00
_cell.angle_beta   90.00
_cell.angle_gamma   90.00
#
_symmetry.space_group_name_H-M   'P 1'
#
loop_
_entity.id
_entity.type
_entity.pdbx_description
1 polymer ?
#
loop_
_entity_poly.entity_id
_entity_poly.type
_entity_poly.pdbx_seq_one_letter_code
_entity_poly.pdbx_strand_id
1 'polypeptide(L)'
;MSSTPFATFAFALIACGKLLESNALAIIRDDHSIGFYFNAHYKPTNDATNTTFGSLVSVTSESDLEYLGQVNVGGHDFNLVLDTGSSDLWVTGQQIKINSETSDNLNLTYGIGSASGNIAYTTVQLGTYQVQNQAFLNVDKTYQQGADGILGLGFISLSMIEKKIKTKAARPIMANLFEQNPTTPNFMALALERTTDNENTSGGAITIGEYVPQFKDVSGTPKYPLAPSTSSRWTIALSGMQVNGHDVTLKSVVKGAKKGTAISLIDSGTSLAYIPSNAVDAIYGAISGSIHIQSNGQNFWIVPCLGQANLSFSFGHDYLPINPLELTRLATFTDGNTQYTVCTSAFRPQLSSTGSDMDFLLGDIFMRNVYSVFNFGNSTSNNDDDKGASIQFLSRSNKDQVYQDFQQQRTQNLKNLPPLYDLSKIHSDGTSSDGGRVNS
;
A
#
# COMPACT_ATOMS: atom_id res chain seq x y z
N MET A 1 5.83 6.94 40.60
CA MET A 1 5.20 7.54 39.39
C MET A 1 6.10 7.13 38.23
N SER A 2 5.78 6.01 37.59
CA SER A 2 6.56 5.46 36.51
C SER A 2 5.86 5.85 35.20
N SER A 3 6.50 6.70 34.41
CA SER A 3 6.10 7.06 33.07
C SER A 3 6.49 5.92 32.11
N THR A 4 5.52 5.18 31.65
CA THR A 4 5.66 4.26 30.51
C THR A 4 5.91 5.07 29.23
N PRO A 5 6.92 4.74 28.40
CA PRO A 5 7.12 5.40 27.11
C PRO A 5 6.03 4.94 26.13
N PHE A 6 5.35 5.88 25.49
CA PHE A 6 4.46 5.64 24.38
C PHE A 6 5.26 5.03 23.21
N ALA A 7 4.97 3.79 22.88
CA ALA A 7 5.47 3.16 21.68
C ALA A 7 4.75 3.79 20.47
N THR A 8 5.50 4.47 19.62
CA THR A 8 5.02 4.97 18.32
C THR A 8 4.82 3.75 17.42
N PHE A 9 3.58 3.39 17.14
CA PHE A 9 3.25 2.28 16.25
C PHE A 9 3.55 2.68 14.81
N ALA A 10 4.44 1.93 14.17
CA ALA A 10 4.60 1.95 12.72
C ALA A 10 3.46 1.16 12.09
N PHE A 11 2.57 1.82 11.34
CA PHE A 11 1.50 1.17 10.59
C PHE A 11 1.98 0.97 9.15
N ALA A 12 2.51 -0.20 8.83
CA ALA A 12 2.51 -0.73 7.48
C ALA A 12 1.38 -1.77 7.42
N LEU A 13 0.36 -1.51 6.63
CA LEU A 13 -0.77 -2.41 6.41
C LEU A 13 -0.42 -3.29 5.21
N ILE A 14 0.33 -4.35 5.45
CA ILE A 14 0.57 -5.39 4.44
C ILE A 14 -0.65 -6.31 4.42
N ALA A 15 -1.32 -6.40 3.28
CA ALA A 15 -2.33 -7.43 3.06
C ALA A 15 -1.61 -8.77 2.89
N CYS A 16 -1.55 -9.55 3.95
CA CYS A 16 -0.91 -10.87 3.96
C CYS A 16 -1.59 -11.83 2.99
N GLY A 17 -0.88 -12.25 1.96
CA GLY A 17 -1.30 -13.21 0.94
C GLY A 17 -0.81 -14.63 1.17
N LYS A 18 -0.79 -15.14 2.41
CA LYS A 18 -0.59 -16.59 2.63
C LYS A 18 -1.34 -17.08 3.85
N LEU A 19 -2.59 -17.43 3.67
CA LEU A 19 -3.27 -18.37 4.57
C LEU A 19 -4.20 -19.27 3.78
N LEU A 20 -3.75 -20.53 3.68
CA LEU A 20 -4.52 -21.76 3.45
C LEU A 20 -5.20 -21.95 2.07
N GLU A 21 -4.91 -23.11 1.52
CA GLU A 21 -5.50 -23.75 0.34
C GLU A 21 -7.02 -23.81 0.39
N SER A 22 -7.68 -22.78 -0.10
CA SER A 22 -9.00 -22.80 -0.76
C SER A 22 -9.43 -21.40 -1.19
N ASN A 23 -9.76 -21.24 -2.48
CA ASN A 23 -10.33 -20.02 -3.08
C ASN A 23 -11.80 -19.83 -2.66
N ALA A 24 -12.10 -19.79 -1.38
CA ALA A 24 -13.48 -19.68 -0.94
C ALA A 24 -13.66 -18.59 0.11
N LEU A 25 -14.58 -17.67 -0.22
CA LEU A 25 -15.26 -16.87 0.79
C LEU A 25 -16.26 -17.82 1.49
N ALA A 26 -16.04 -18.19 2.74
CA ALA A 26 -17.03 -18.95 3.49
C ALA A 26 -18.11 -17.99 3.99
N ILE A 27 -19.35 -18.23 3.59
CA ILE A 27 -20.52 -17.62 4.24
C ILE A 27 -20.90 -18.55 5.38
N ILE A 28 -20.67 -18.14 6.61
CA ILE A 28 -21.23 -18.81 7.76
C ILE A 28 -22.61 -18.17 7.98
N ARG A 29 -23.66 -18.93 7.72
CA ARG A 29 -25.01 -18.59 8.12
C ARG A 29 -25.22 -19.12 9.54
N ASP A 30 -25.11 -18.24 10.51
CA ASP A 30 -25.94 -18.38 11.71
C ASP A 30 -27.31 -17.82 11.36
N ASP A 31 -28.37 -18.29 12.00
CA ASP A 31 -29.75 -17.92 11.67
C ASP A 31 -30.05 -16.39 11.64
N HIS A 32 -29.04 -15.55 11.94
CA HIS A 32 -29.15 -14.09 11.98
C HIS A 32 -27.94 -13.30 11.48
N SER A 33 -26.88 -13.92 10.91
CA SER A 33 -25.73 -13.15 10.40
C SER A 33 -24.99 -13.83 9.24
N ILE A 34 -24.51 -13.04 8.29
CA ILE A 34 -23.66 -13.50 7.17
C ILE A 34 -22.24 -13.04 7.45
N GLY A 35 -21.31 -13.96 7.67
CA GLY A 35 -19.88 -13.70 7.80
C GLY A 35 -19.13 -14.01 6.51
N PHE A 36 -18.30 -13.08 6.04
CA PHE A 36 -17.45 -13.27 4.87
C PHE A 36 -15.99 -13.44 5.30
N TYR A 37 -15.37 -14.54 4.89
CA TYR A 37 -13.93 -14.79 5.06
C TYR A 37 -13.28 -14.83 3.69
N PHE A 38 -12.19 -14.06 3.52
CA PHE A 38 -11.44 -14.00 2.27
C PHE A 38 -10.22 -14.91 2.35
N ASN A 39 -10.13 -15.88 1.43
CA ASN A 39 -8.91 -16.64 1.19
C ASN A 39 -8.47 -16.38 -0.25
N ALA A 40 -7.27 -15.86 -0.44
CA ALA A 40 -6.64 -15.68 -1.75
C ALA A 40 -5.62 -16.79 -1.99
N HIS A 41 -5.70 -17.48 -3.14
CA HIS A 41 -4.67 -18.40 -3.62
C HIS A 41 -4.01 -17.87 -4.88
N TYR A 42 -2.70 -17.95 -4.88
CA TYR A 42 -1.86 -17.66 -6.03
C TYR A 42 -0.98 -18.84 -6.41
N LYS A 43 -0.79 -19.06 -7.71
CA LYS A 43 0.21 -19.95 -8.28
C LYS A 43 1.12 -19.10 -9.20
N PRO A 44 2.42 -18.97 -8.92
CA PRO A 44 3.30 -18.16 -9.74
C PRO A 44 3.47 -18.78 -11.13
N THR A 45 3.32 -17.95 -12.17
CA THR A 45 3.81 -18.27 -13.51
C THR A 45 5.10 -17.47 -13.73
N ASN A 46 6.21 -18.20 -13.87
CA ASN A 46 7.51 -17.63 -14.21
C ASN A 46 7.49 -17.18 -15.69
N ASP A 47 7.37 -15.88 -15.93
CA ASP A 47 7.81 -15.28 -17.18
C ASP A 47 8.30 -13.85 -16.91
N ALA A 48 9.56 -13.74 -16.49
CA ALA A 48 10.26 -12.46 -16.38
C ALA A 48 11.05 -12.21 -17.66
N THR A 49 10.61 -11.29 -18.50
CA THR A 49 11.45 -10.75 -19.58
C THR A 49 12.35 -9.64 -19.01
N ASN A 50 13.62 -9.95 -18.87
CA ASN A 50 14.69 -9.03 -18.45
C ASN A 50 14.88 -7.91 -19.48
N THR A 51 14.53 -6.67 -19.12
CA THR A 51 15.08 -5.47 -19.75
C THR A 51 15.89 -4.71 -18.71
N THR A 52 17.20 -4.81 -18.83
CA THR A 52 18.18 -4.13 -17.97
C THR A 52 18.38 -2.69 -18.44
N PHE A 53 17.84 -1.72 -17.70
CA PHE A 53 18.27 -0.33 -17.72
C PHE A 53 18.93 -0.03 -16.37
N GLY A 54 20.08 0.59 -16.35
CA GLY A 54 20.92 1.04 -15.24
C GLY A 54 20.45 0.74 -13.80
N SER A 55 19.68 1.62 -13.19
CA SER A 55 19.15 1.49 -11.84
C SER A 55 17.79 0.78 -11.76
N LEU A 56 17.27 0.31 -12.89
CA LEU A 56 15.93 -0.30 -12.94
C LEU A 56 15.94 -1.66 -12.22
N VAL A 57 15.09 -1.78 -11.20
CA VAL A 57 14.73 -3.06 -10.60
C VAL A 57 13.36 -3.44 -11.12
N SER A 58 13.24 -4.60 -11.73
CA SER A 58 11.96 -5.16 -12.13
C SER A 58 11.11 -5.44 -10.91
N VAL A 59 9.84 -5.05 -10.96
CA VAL A 59 8.87 -5.30 -9.92
C VAL A 59 7.95 -6.41 -10.38
N THR A 60 7.71 -7.40 -9.50
CA THR A 60 6.72 -8.46 -9.72
C THR A 60 5.46 -8.12 -8.93
N SER A 61 4.29 -8.26 -9.55
CA SER A 61 3.02 -8.11 -8.87
C SER A 61 2.48 -9.47 -8.46
N GLU A 62 2.14 -9.64 -7.18
CA GLU A 62 1.39 -10.80 -6.69
C GLU A 62 -0.09 -10.45 -6.61
N SER A 63 -0.84 -10.81 -7.66
CA SER A 63 -2.30 -10.64 -7.75
C SER A 63 -2.79 -9.20 -7.51
N ASP A 64 -2.00 -8.19 -7.87
CA ASP A 64 -2.23 -6.76 -7.58
C ASP A 64 -2.37 -6.45 -6.07
N LEU A 65 -1.78 -7.29 -5.21
CA LEU A 65 -1.83 -7.14 -3.75
C LEU A 65 -0.50 -6.77 -3.14
N GLU A 66 0.61 -7.22 -3.72
CA GLU A 66 1.97 -6.95 -3.25
C GLU A 66 2.87 -6.70 -4.44
N TYR A 67 3.75 -5.72 -4.33
CA TYR A 67 4.77 -5.41 -5.32
C TYR A 67 6.15 -5.75 -4.77
N LEU A 68 6.76 -6.76 -5.39
CA LEU A 68 8.02 -7.32 -4.95
C LEU A 68 9.15 -6.86 -5.86
N GLY A 69 10.25 -6.40 -5.26
CA GLY A 69 11.51 -6.13 -5.94
C GLY A 69 12.55 -7.19 -5.61
N GLN A 70 13.33 -7.59 -6.62
CA GLN A 70 14.47 -8.47 -6.37
C GLN A 70 15.61 -7.68 -5.73
N VAL A 71 16.06 -8.13 -4.55
CA VAL A 71 17.14 -7.53 -3.76
C VAL A 71 18.14 -8.62 -3.38
N ASN A 72 19.42 -8.38 -3.65
CA ASN A 72 20.47 -9.28 -3.19
C ASN A 72 20.92 -8.88 -1.78
N VAL A 73 20.80 -9.79 -0.82
CA VAL A 73 21.19 -9.60 0.58
C VAL A 73 22.23 -10.64 0.94
N GLY A 74 23.49 -10.22 1.11
CA GLY A 74 24.58 -11.10 1.46
C GLY A 74 24.88 -12.21 0.45
N GLY A 75 24.69 -11.92 -0.84
CA GLY A 75 24.93 -12.85 -1.94
C GLY A 75 23.76 -13.76 -2.29
N HIS A 76 22.60 -13.57 -1.67
CA HIS A 76 21.38 -14.31 -1.95
C HIS A 76 20.27 -13.37 -2.42
N ASP A 77 19.52 -13.76 -3.46
CA ASP A 77 18.44 -12.95 -4.03
C ASP A 77 17.13 -13.25 -3.30
N PHE A 78 16.43 -12.19 -2.89
CA PHE A 78 15.13 -12.20 -2.24
C PHE A 78 14.13 -11.38 -3.04
N ASN A 79 12.88 -11.80 -3.04
CA ASN A 79 11.76 -11.01 -3.52
C ASN A 79 11.13 -10.29 -2.33
N LEU A 80 11.44 -9.01 -2.17
CA LEU A 80 11.03 -8.21 -1.02
C LEU A 80 9.90 -7.25 -1.38
N VAL A 81 8.94 -7.10 -0.45
CA VAL A 81 7.92 -6.06 -0.58
C VAL A 81 8.60 -4.69 -0.58
N LEU A 82 8.31 -3.88 -1.61
CA LEU A 82 8.76 -2.49 -1.70
C LEU A 82 7.82 -1.62 -0.88
N ASP A 83 8.26 -1.17 0.30
CA ASP A 83 7.39 -0.54 1.29
C ASP A 83 7.80 0.91 1.59
N THR A 84 7.09 1.87 0.99
CA THR A 84 7.29 3.30 1.30
C THR A 84 6.68 3.71 2.65
N GLY A 85 5.87 2.86 3.27
CA GLY A 85 5.27 3.09 4.59
C GLY A 85 6.16 2.73 5.76
N SER A 86 7.28 1.98 5.55
CA SER A 86 8.27 1.64 6.57
C SER A 86 9.70 1.96 6.13
N SER A 87 10.70 1.72 7.01
CA SER A 87 12.09 2.14 6.77
C SER A 87 13.13 1.05 7.02
N ASP A 88 12.76 -0.07 7.61
CA ASP A 88 13.70 -1.12 7.94
C ASP A 88 13.75 -2.21 6.87
N LEU A 89 14.94 -2.75 6.62
CA LEU A 89 15.13 -3.94 5.81
C LEU A 89 15.08 -5.18 6.72
N TRP A 90 14.27 -6.16 6.37
CA TRP A 90 14.33 -7.48 6.98
C TRP A 90 14.10 -8.59 5.96
N VAL A 91 14.70 -9.72 6.22
CA VAL A 91 14.55 -10.93 5.40
C VAL A 91 14.47 -12.17 6.27
N THR A 92 13.75 -13.19 5.78
CA THR A 92 13.74 -14.54 6.35
C THR A 92 14.67 -15.42 5.53
N GLY A 93 15.57 -16.17 6.16
CA GLY A 93 16.39 -17.14 5.44
C GLY A 93 17.73 -17.44 6.10
N GLN A 94 18.19 -18.68 5.92
CA GLN A 94 19.39 -19.19 6.57
C GLN A 94 20.67 -19.16 5.70
N GLN A 95 20.59 -18.68 4.44
CA GLN A 95 21.72 -18.74 3.49
C GLN A 95 22.40 -17.39 3.22
N ILE A 96 22.17 -16.40 4.08
CA ILE A 96 22.75 -15.07 3.92
C ILE A 96 24.19 -15.06 4.42
N LYS A 97 25.11 -14.55 3.61
CA LYS A 97 26.48 -14.30 4.07
C LYS A 97 26.47 -13.06 4.98
N ILE A 98 26.39 -13.28 6.26
CA ILE A 98 26.43 -12.25 7.29
C ILE A 98 27.89 -11.83 7.54
N ASN A 99 28.21 -10.53 7.49
CA ASN A 99 29.52 -10.00 7.82
C ASN A 99 29.72 -9.96 9.36
N SER A 100 28.69 -9.53 10.08
CA SER A 100 28.61 -9.55 11.54
C SER A 100 27.17 -9.54 12.00
N GLU A 101 26.90 -10.09 13.17
CA GLU A 101 25.60 -10.10 13.81
C GLU A 101 25.74 -9.56 15.24
N THR A 102 24.73 -8.84 15.69
CA THR A 102 24.66 -8.32 17.06
C THR A 102 23.83 -9.25 17.94
N SER A 103 23.94 -9.07 19.28
CA SER A 103 23.00 -9.69 20.21
C SER A 103 21.67 -8.90 20.34
N ASP A 104 21.52 -7.79 19.60
CA ASP A 104 20.33 -6.96 19.67
C ASP A 104 19.18 -7.61 18.88
N ASN A 105 18.21 -8.12 19.61
CA ASN A 105 16.95 -8.60 19.04
C ASN A 105 15.96 -7.46 18.88
N LEU A 106 15.20 -7.50 17.81
CA LEU A 106 14.15 -6.54 17.50
C LEU A 106 12.88 -7.25 17.01
N ASN A 107 11.74 -6.72 17.39
CA ASN A 107 10.44 -7.12 16.87
C ASN A 107 9.81 -5.93 16.13
N LEU A 108 9.68 -6.05 14.83
CA LEU A 108 8.97 -5.09 13.96
C LEU A 108 7.51 -5.50 13.88
N THR A 109 6.62 -4.56 14.21
CA THR A 109 5.18 -4.77 14.17
C THR A 109 4.58 -3.88 13.09
N TYR A 110 3.75 -4.48 12.25
CA TYR A 110 3.06 -3.85 11.14
C TYR A 110 1.57 -3.78 11.42
N GLY A 111 0.80 -3.15 10.55
CA GLY A 111 -0.66 -3.15 10.64
C GLY A 111 -1.25 -4.56 10.62
N ILE A 112 -0.61 -5.45 9.86
CA ILE A 112 -0.88 -6.89 9.88
C ILE A 112 0.46 -7.60 10.09
N GLY A 113 0.56 -8.38 11.17
CA GLY A 113 1.70 -9.23 11.43
C GLY A 113 2.92 -8.56 12.07
N SER A 114 3.97 -9.36 12.20
CA SER A 114 5.24 -8.95 12.78
C SER A 114 6.40 -9.80 12.28
N ALA A 115 7.61 -9.27 12.41
CA ALA A 115 8.85 -9.96 12.11
C ALA A 115 9.84 -9.73 13.27
N SER A 116 10.46 -10.79 13.78
CA SER A 116 11.45 -10.69 14.85
C SER A 116 12.72 -11.49 14.57
N GLY A 117 13.84 -10.98 15.02
CA GLY A 117 15.14 -11.59 14.79
C GLY A 117 16.26 -10.73 15.34
N ASN A 118 17.48 -11.05 14.97
CA ASN A 118 18.69 -10.31 15.37
C ASN A 118 19.08 -9.30 14.30
N ILE A 119 19.65 -8.18 14.73
CA ILE A 119 20.22 -7.19 13.80
C ILE A 119 21.58 -7.70 13.32
N ALA A 120 21.72 -7.80 12.01
CA ALA A 120 22.93 -8.26 11.34
C ALA A 120 23.38 -7.26 10.27
N TYR A 121 24.60 -7.43 9.77
CA TYR A 121 25.21 -6.56 8.77
C TYR A 121 25.70 -7.39 7.58
N THR A 122 25.39 -6.89 6.39
CA THR A 122 25.89 -7.51 5.15
C THR A 122 25.99 -6.47 4.03
N THR A 123 26.43 -6.90 2.88
CA THR A 123 26.33 -6.12 1.64
C THR A 123 24.96 -6.36 1.02
N VAL A 124 24.27 -5.27 0.67
CA VAL A 124 22.98 -5.32 -0.03
C VAL A 124 23.12 -4.70 -1.42
N GLN A 125 22.58 -5.38 -2.42
CA GLN A 125 22.54 -4.86 -3.79
C GLN A 125 21.09 -4.65 -4.25
N LEU A 126 20.82 -3.45 -4.76
CA LEU A 126 19.55 -3.03 -5.32
C LEU A 126 19.77 -2.50 -6.74
N GLY A 127 19.38 -3.27 -7.75
CA GLY A 127 19.73 -3.00 -9.12
C GLY A 127 21.26 -2.97 -9.32
N THR A 128 21.79 -1.88 -9.84
CA THR A 128 23.24 -1.68 -10.03
C THR A 128 23.94 -1.10 -8.78
N TYR A 129 23.20 -0.67 -7.79
CA TYR A 129 23.74 -0.08 -6.56
C TYR A 129 24.10 -1.16 -5.55
N GLN A 130 25.23 -0.98 -4.88
CA GLN A 130 25.68 -1.84 -3.82
C GLN A 130 25.92 -0.99 -2.54
N VAL A 131 25.26 -1.38 -1.46
CA VAL A 131 25.42 -0.76 -0.13
C VAL A 131 26.21 -1.69 0.75
N GLN A 132 27.43 -1.24 1.12
CA GLN A 132 28.33 -2.00 1.99
C GLN A 132 27.90 -1.88 3.45
N ASN A 133 28.04 -2.98 4.18
CA ASN A 133 27.80 -3.03 5.63
C ASN A 133 26.42 -2.48 6.05
N GLN A 134 25.38 -2.80 5.29
CA GLN A 134 23.98 -2.43 5.61
C GLN A 134 23.47 -3.26 6.77
N ALA A 135 22.94 -2.59 7.81
CA ALA A 135 22.19 -3.27 8.86
C ALA A 135 20.82 -3.73 8.36
N PHE A 136 20.42 -4.92 8.75
CA PHE A 136 19.10 -5.48 8.47
C PHE A 136 18.66 -6.37 9.63
N LEU A 137 17.39 -6.68 9.71
CA LEU A 137 16.88 -7.66 10.66
C LEU A 137 16.91 -9.05 10.01
N ASN A 138 17.79 -9.91 10.53
CA ASN A 138 17.84 -11.32 10.17
C ASN A 138 16.74 -12.06 10.94
N VAL A 139 15.64 -12.34 10.26
CA VAL A 139 14.39 -12.77 10.88
C VAL A 139 14.36 -14.27 11.07
N ASP A 140 14.11 -14.70 12.30
CA ASP A 140 13.90 -16.10 12.69
C ASP A 140 12.44 -16.46 12.93
N LYS A 141 11.58 -15.47 13.13
CA LYS A 141 10.14 -15.64 13.38
C LYS A 141 9.31 -14.57 12.70
N THR A 142 8.29 -15.00 11.97
CA THR A 142 7.25 -14.13 11.39
C THR A 142 5.88 -14.54 11.91
N TYR A 143 4.98 -13.56 11.97
CA TYR A 143 3.57 -13.78 12.22
C TYR A 143 2.78 -13.03 11.16
N GLN A 144 1.91 -13.73 10.41
CA GLN A 144 1.07 -13.17 9.33
C GLN A 144 1.86 -12.40 8.25
N GLN A 145 3.09 -12.87 7.93
CA GLN A 145 3.89 -12.33 6.83
C GLN A 145 4.03 -13.41 5.74
N GLY A 146 3.82 -13.03 4.49
CA GLY A 146 3.82 -13.95 3.35
C GLY A 146 5.06 -13.86 2.45
N ALA A 147 5.70 -12.69 2.40
CA ALA A 147 6.88 -12.46 1.57
C ALA A 147 8.19 -12.93 2.24
N ASP A 148 9.27 -13.02 1.45
CA ASP A 148 10.62 -13.33 1.96
C ASP A 148 11.15 -12.24 2.89
N GLY A 149 10.60 -11.03 2.82
CA GLY A 149 10.97 -9.88 3.62
C GLY A 149 10.37 -8.57 3.11
N ILE A 150 10.80 -7.47 3.75
CA ILE A 150 10.41 -6.12 3.38
C ILE A 150 11.64 -5.25 3.15
N LEU A 151 11.61 -4.48 2.08
CA LEU A 151 12.53 -3.37 1.83
C LEU A 151 11.83 -2.06 2.20
N GLY A 152 12.07 -1.55 3.40
CA GLY A 152 11.56 -0.25 3.83
C GLY A 152 12.23 0.89 3.06
N LEU A 153 11.41 1.76 2.44
CA LEU A 153 11.82 2.85 1.55
C LEU A 153 11.54 4.24 2.15
N GLY A 154 11.36 4.30 3.47
CA GLY A 154 11.09 5.54 4.20
C GLY A 154 12.33 6.20 4.79
N PHE A 155 12.09 7.12 5.74
CA PHE A 155 13.12 8.00 6.33
C PHE A 155 13.83 7.38 7.54
N ILE A 156 15.01 7.92 7.89
CA ILE A 156 15.85 7.51 9.02
C ILE A 156 15.05 7.58 10.34
N SER A 157 14.31 8.66 10.54
CA SER A 157 13.52 8.91 11.76
C SER A 157 12.46 7.84 12.05
N LEU A 158 12.03 7.08 11.03
CA LEU A 158 11.06 5.98 11.18
C LEU A 158 11.74 4.64 11.54
N SER A 159 13.02 4.44 11.18
CA SER A 159 13.73 3.17 11.35
C SER A 159 13.84 2.76 12.82
N MET A 160 13.45 1.52 13.13
CA MET A 160 13.60 0.92 14.44
C MET A 160 15.00 0.35 14.64
N ILE A 161 15.64 -0.12 13.57
CA ILE A 161 17.04 -0.59 13.60
C ILE A 161 17.96 0.59 13.95
N GLU A 162 17.77 1.74 13.25
CA GLU A 162 18.59 2.94 13.55
C GLU A 162 18.38 3.44 14.98
N LYS A 163 17.14 3.54 15.44
CA LYS A 163 16.81 3.94 16.82
C LYS A 163 17.46 3.04 17.86
N LYS A 164 17.61 1.76 17.56
CA LYS A 164 18.24 0.77 18.46
C LYS A 164 19.77 0.89 18.45
N ILE A 165 20.38 0.92 17.27
CA ILE A 165 21.83 0.82 17.06
C ILE A 165 22.55 2.19 17.03
N LYS A 166 21.90 3.21 16.45
CA LYS A 166 22.40 4.60 16.36
C LYS A 166 23.74 4.74 15.64
N THR A 167 23.91 4.00 14.54
CA THR A 167 25.10 4.09 13.68
C THR A 167 24.68 4.38 12.23
N LYS A 168 25.61 4.91 11.43
CA LYS A 168 25.36 5.13 9.99
C LYS A 168 24.94 3.85 9.28
N ALA A 169 25.57 2.73 9.54
CA ALA A 169 25.24 1.45 8.93
C ALA A 169 23.84 0.96 9.27
N ALA A 170 23.26 1.44 10.38
CA ALA A 170 21.89 1.10 10.82
C ALA A 170 20.79 1.95 10.16
N ARG A 171 21.16 2.98 9.39
CA ARG A 171 20.18 3.80 8.64
C ARG A 171 19.49 2.97 7.57
N PRO A 172 18.27 3.39 7.15
CA PRO A 172 17.59 2.79 6.02
C PRO A 172 18.46 2.71 4.76
N ILE A 173 18.20 1.69 3.95
CA ILE A 173 19.01 1.41 2.78
C ILE A 173 19.14 2.59 1.82
N MET A 174 18.04 3.36 1.59
CA MET A 174 18.07 4.50 0.67
C MET A 174 19.00 5.61 1.18
N ALA A 175 19.04 5.87 2.48
CA ALA A 175 19.96 6.86 3.07
C ALA A 175 21.42 6.43 2.90
N ASN A 176 21.73 5.16 3.15
CA ASN A 176 23.09 4.61 2.98
C ASN A 176 23.49 4.54 1.50
N LEU A 177 22.53 4.22 0.60
CA LEU A 177 22.76 4.17 -0.84
C LEU A 177 23.19 5.55 -1.36
N PHE A 178 22.44 6.60 -1.02
CA PHE A 178 22.77 7.96 -1.48
C PHE A 178 24.06 8.48 -0.82
N GLU A 179 24.33 8.16 0.45
CA GLU A 179 25.59 8.53 1.09
C GLU A 179 26.79 7.85 0.41
N GLN A 180 26.68 6.58 0.04
CA GLN A 180 27.76 5.82 -0.64
C GLN A 180 27.87 6.14 -2.14
N ASN A 181 26.84 6.76 -2.76
CA ASN A 181 26.80 7.16 -4.16
C ASN A 181 26.42 8.64 -4.31
N PRO A 182 27.29 9.59 -3.90
CA PRO A 182 26.95 11.00 -3.76
C PRO A 182 26.67 11.74 -5.08
N THR A 183 26.93 11.12 -6.22
CA THR A 183 26.58 11.66 -7.56
C THR A 183 25.20 11.24 -8.02
N THR A 184 24.56 10.30 -7.34
CA THR A 184 23.19 9.85 -7.64
C THR A 184 22.19 10.86 -7.09
N PRO A 185 21.23 11.35 -7.88
CA PRO A 185 20.15 12.21 -7.39
C PRO A 185 19.33 11.52 -6.30
N ASN A 186 19.02 12.23 -5.21
CA ASN A 186 18.40 11.70 -4.02
C ASN A 186 16.88 11.46 -4.19
N PHE A 187 16.49 10.67 -5.15
CA PHE A 187 15.10 10.27 -5.33
C PHE A 187 14.97 8.82 -5.81
N MET A 188 13.85 8.23 -5.57
CA MET A 188 13.39 7.02 -6.20
C MET A 188 12.07 7.28 -6.92
N ALA A 189 11.76 6.46 -7.92
CA ALA A 189 10.50 6.55 -8.64
C ALA A 189 9.88 5.17 -8.86
N LEU A 190 8.57 5.09 -8.66
CA LEU A 190 7.79 3.85 -8.75
C LEU A 190 6.71 3.97 -9.83
N ALA A 191 6.67 2.96 -10.69
CA ALA A 191 5.59 2.70 -11.63
C ALA A 191 4.98 1.34 -11.28
N LEU A 192 3.84 1.31 -10.60
CA LEU A 192 3.14 0.07 -10.31
C LEU A 192 2.15 -0.23 -11.44
N GLU A 193 2.09 -1.47 -11.89
CA GLU A 193 1.21 -1.88 -12.98
C GLU A 193 0.20 -2.91 -12.51
N ARG A 194 -0.97 -2.90 -13.15
CA ARG A 194 -2.00 -3.91 -12.90
C ARG A 194 -1.71 -5.13 -13.77
N THR A 195 -1.74 -6.33 -13.20
CA THR A 195 -1.45 -7.57 -13.94
C THR A 195 -2.51 -7.89 -15.00
N THR A 196 -3.73 -7.38 -14.83
CA THR A 196 -4.86 -7.64 -15.75
C THR A 196 -5.03 -6.59 -16.84
N ASP A 197 -4.32 -5.46 -16.77
CA ASP A 197 -4.47 -4.35 -17.73
C ASP A 197 -3.60 -4.52 -18.98
N ASN A 198 -2.49 -5.26 -18.86
CA ASN A 198 -1.62 -5.59 -19.99
C ASN A 198 -1.10 -7.02 -19.81
N GLU A 199 -1.42 -7.91 -20.74
CA GLU A 199 -1.07 -9.34 -20.69
C GLU A 199 0.45 -9.66 -20.61
N ASN A 200 1.32 -8.63 -20.69
CA ASN A 200 2.79 -8.78 -20.74
C ASN A 200 3.52 -7.87 -19.75
N THR A 201 2.90 -7.39 -18.66
CA THR A 201 3.57 -6.50 -17.72
C THR A 201 4.27 -7.25 -16.60
N SER A 202 5.47 -6.78 -16.27
CA SER A 202 6.30 -7.29 -15.18
C SER A 202 5.87 -6.84 -13.78
N GLY A 203 4.66 -6.28 -13.60
CA GLY A 203 4.19 -5.72 -12.33
C GLY A 203 4.64 -4.29 -12.06
N GLY A 204 5.62 -3.78 -12.79
CA GLY A 204 6.08 -2.39 -12.66
C GLY A 204 7.59 -2.23 -12.61
N ALA A 205 8.01 -1.08 -12.11
CA ALA A 205 9.42 -0.72 -11.99
C ALA A 205 9.68 0.21 -10.80
N ILE A 206 10.84 0.05 -10.17
CA ILE A 206 11.45 1.07 -9.31
C ILE A 206 12.76 1.51 -9.93
N THR A 207 13.00 2.83 -9.95
CA THR A 207 14.27 3.44 -10.38
C THR A 207 14.84 4.33 -9.29
N ILE A 208 16.14 4.49 -9.27
CA ILE A 208 16.86 5.28 -8.26
C ILE A 208 17.69 6.34 -8.98
N GLY A 209 17.46 7.62 -8.67
CA GLY A 209 18.18 8.74 -9.25
C GLY A 209 17.89 9.01 -10.74
N GLU A 210 17.01 8.24 -11.35
CA GLU A 210 16.60 8.41 -12.73
C GLU A 210 15.10 8.13 -12.93
N TYR A 211 14.53 8.65 -14.00
CA TYR A 211 13.14 8.41 -14.37
C TYR A 211 13.04 7.29 -15.39
N VAL A 212 11.97 6.51 -15.32
CA VAL A 212 11.60 5.62 -16.42
C VAL A 212 11.38 6.50 -17.68
N PRO A 213 12.03 6.22 -18.83
CA PRO A 213 12.04 7.12 -19.99
C PRO A 213 10.67 7.57 -20.48
N GLN A 214 9.68 6.69 -20.45
CA GLN A 214 8.30 6.99 -20.85
C GLN A 214 7.58 7.94 -19.89
N PHE A 215 8.07 8.11 -18.66
CA PHE A 215 7.49 8.96 -17.63
C PHE A 215 8.35 10.18 -17.26
N LYS A 216 9.36 10.51 -18.10
CA LYS A 216 10.30 11.60 -17.84
C LYS A 216 9.64 12.97 -17.64
N ASP A 217 8.42 13.15 -18.17
CA ASP A 217 7.64 14.39 -18.05
C ASP A 217 7.19 14.67 -16.60
N VAL A 218 7.34 13.69 -15.67
CA VAL A 218 7.15 13.89 -14.25
C VAL A 218 8.05 14.99 -13.69
N SER A 219 9.22 15.22 -14.29
CA SER A 219 10.15 16.29 -13.90
C SER A 219 9.54 17.69 -13.96
N GLY A 220 8.52 17.89 -14.82
CA GLY A 220 7.76 19.13 -14.95
C GLY A 220 6.53 19.22 -14.05
N THR A 221 6.18 18.16 -13.31
CA THR A 221 5.00 18.20 -12.43
C THR A 221 5.28 18.87 -11.10
N PRO A 222 4.24 19.33 -10.39
CA PRO A 222 4.40 19.94 -9.08
C PRO A 222 5.07 19.03 -8.06
N LYS A 223 5.94 19.61 -7.22
CA LYS A 223 6.52 18.96 -6.04
C LYS A 223 5.64 19.21 -4.83
N TYR A 224 5.10 18.17 -4.25
CA TYR A 224 4.28 18.21 -3.04
C TYR A 224 5.18 17.99 -1.82
N PRO A 225 5.44 19.01 -0.99
CA PRO A 225 6.27 18.84 0.22
C PRO A 225 5.57 17.97 1.23
N LEU A 226 6.35 17.35 2.12
CA LEU A 226 5.78 16.58 3.24
C LEU A 226 4.84 17.45 4.08
N ALA A 227 3.77 16.85 4.54
CA ALA A 227 2.75 17.48 5.37
C ALA A 227 2.27 16.51 6.47
N PRO A 228 2.24 16.95 7.74
CA PRO A 228 2.87 18.20 8.21
C PRO A 228 4.38 18.19 7.97
N SER A 229 5.05 19.34 8.01
CA SER A 229 6.50 19.47 7.75
C SER A 229 7.38 18.72 8.75
N THR A 230 6.81 18.17 9.80
CA THR A 230 7.46 17.34 10.83
C THR A 230 7.18 15.86 10.64
N SER A 231 6.61 15.47 9.50
CA SER A 231 6.31 14.07 9.24
C SER A 231 7.58 13.25 9.04
N SER A 232 7.60 12.07 9.62
CA SER A 232 8.65 11.06 9.38
C SER A 232 8.25 10.03 8.31
N ARG A 233 7.19 10.32 7.55
CA ARG A 233 6.63 9.44 6.53
C ARG A 233 6.39 10.18 5.21
N TRP A 234 6.18 9.45 4.14
CA TRP A 234 5.78 9.98 2.84
C TRP A 234 4.33 10.48 2.87
N THR A 235 4.05 11.46 3.74
CA THR A 235 2.74 12.09 3.87
C THR A 235 2.73 13.45 3.18
N ILE A 236 1.66 13.72 2.44
CA ILE A 236 1.41 14.99 1.74
C ILE A 236 -0.01 15.48 1.97
N ALA A 237 -0.25 16.77 1.76
CA ALA A 237 -1.57 17.36 1.93
C ALA A 237 -2.48 17.03 0.74
N LEU A 238 -3.55 16.30 0.98
CA LEU A 238 -4.68 16.12 0.05
C LEU A 238 -5.58 17.35 0.14
N SER A 239 -5.76 18.08 -0.97
CA SER A 239 -6.54 19.32 -1.04
C SER A 239 -7.92 19.13 -1.64
N GLY A 240 -8.18 18.01 -2.33
CA GLY A 240 -9.48 17.73 -2.94
C GLY A 240 -9.71 16.25 -3.18
N MET A 241 -10.95 15.86 -3.10
CA MET A 241 -11.46 14.56 -3.51
C MET A 241 -12.82 14.77 -4.18
N GLN A 242 -13.02 14.18 -5.35
CA GLN A 242 -14.28 14.24 -6.06
C GLN A 242 -14.80 12.85 -6.39
N VAL A 243 -16.13 12.70 -6.29
CA VAL A 243 -16.87 11.53 -6.73
C VAL A 243 -17.95 11.98 -7.70
N ASN A 244 -17.93 11.50 -8.94
CA ASN A 244 -18.83 11.91 -10.02
C ASN A 244 -18.90 13.45 -10.21
N GLY A 245 -17.76 14.14 -10.01
CA GLY A 245 -17.65 15.59 -10.12
C GLY A 245 -18.13 16.39 -8.90
N HIS A 246 -18.60 15.71 -7.84
CA HIS A 246 -19.00 16.35 -6.58
C HIS A 246 -17.87 16.30 -5.56
N ASP A 247 -17.59 17.44 -4.93
CA ASP A 247 -16.56 17.55 -3.90
C ASP A 247 -16.94 16.77 -2.64
N VAL A 248 -16.00 16.00 -2.11
CA VAL A 248 -16.09 15.34 -0.81
C VAL A 248 -15.41 16.21 0.24
N THR A 249 -16.11 16.51 1.32
CA THR A 249 -15.57 17.34 2.40
C THR A 249 -14.39 16.65 3.08
N LEU A 250 -13.21 17.29 3.04
CA LEU A 250 -12.01 16.86 3.72
C LEU A 250 -11.92 17.46 5.12
N LYS A 251 -11.59 16.62 6.10
CA LYS A 251 -11.28 17.02 7.47
C LYS A 251 -10.06 16.25 7.92
N SER A 252 -9.14 16.92 8.60
CA SER A 252 -7.97 16.27 9.18
C SER A 252 -8.07 16.23 10.71
N VAL A 253 -7.65 15.10 11.29
CA VAL A 253 -7.40 14.97 12.73
C VAL A 253 -5.91 15.10 13.05
N VAL A 254 -5.07 15.21 12.03
CA VAL A 254 -3.61 15.31 12.16
C VAL A 254 -3.22 16.71 12.63
N LYS A 255 -2.40 16.76 13.68
CA LYS A 255 -1.90 18.03 14.20
C LYS A 255 -1.02 18.73 13.15
N GLY A 256 -1.32 19.99 12.86
CA GLY A 256 -0.56 20.80 11.89
C GLY A 256 -1.10 20.72 10.46
N ALA A 257 -2.13 19.94 10.20
CA ALA A 257 -2.82 19.95 8.91
C ALA A 257 -3.50 21.30 8.65
N LYS A 258 -3.49 21.73 7.38
CA LYS A 258 -4.19 22.97 6.97
C LYS A 258 -5.70 22.74 6.97
N LYS A 259 -6.48 23.76 7.36
CA LYS A 259 -7.94 23.68 7.29
C LYS A 259 -8.41 23.40 5.85
N GLY A 260 -9.32 22.48 5.69
CA GLY A 260 -9.87 22.08 4.39
C GLY A 260 -8.99 21.09 3.60
N THR A 261 -7.91 20.60 4.21
CA THR A 261 -7.10 19.51 3.66
C THR A 261 -7.14 18.28 4.57
N ALA A 262 -6.70 17.16 4.05
CA ALA A 262 -6.41 15.95 4.80
C ALA A 262 -4.94 15.56 4.59
N ILE A 263 -4.40 14.74 5.47
CA ILE A 263 -3.03 14.22 5.34
C ILE A 263 -3.08 12.82 4.76
N SER A 264 -2.38 12.61 3.63
CA SER A 264 -2.34 11.34 2.94
C SER A 264 -0.95 10.73 3.00
N LEU A 265 -0.84 9.50 3.51
CA LEU A 265 0.34 8.65 3.36
C LEU A 265 0.27 7.95 2.00
N ILE A 266 1.36 7.97 1.24
CA ILE A 266 1.53 7.26 -0.02
C ILE A 266 2.38 6.03 0.26
N ASP A 267 1.76 4.84 0.19
CA ASP A 267 2.30 3.62 0.80
C ASP A 267 2.20 2.41 -0.14
N SER A 268 3.33 2.04 -0.74
CA SER A 268 3.45 0.86 -1.61
C SER A 268 3.51 -0.48 -0.86
N GLY A 269 3.57 -0.45 0.46
CA GLY A 269 3.43 -1.64 1.31
C GLY A 269 1.96 -1.97 1.64
N THR A 270 1.00 -1.16 1.16
CA THR A 270 -0.42 -1.35 1.39
C THR A 270 -1.16 -1.58 0.08
N SER A 271 -1.79 -2.74 -0.08
CA SER A 271 -2.52 -3.11 -1.31
C SER A 271 -3.74 -2.25 -1.60
N LEU A 272 -4.49 -1.88 -0.56
CA LEU A 272 -5.77 -1.16 -0.61
C LEU A 272 -5.59 0.33 -0.26
N ALA A 273 -6.69 1.05 -0.12
CA ALA A 273 -6.69 2.37 0.51
C ALA A 273 -7.59 2.37 1.74
N TYR A 274 -7.11 3.03 2.80
CA TYR A 274 -7.87 3.25 4.03
C TYR A 274 -8.10 4.74 4.21
N ILE A 275 -9.38 5.13 4.18
CA ILE A 275 -9.79 6.53 4.11
C ILE A 275 -10.94 6.79 5.11
N PRO A 276 -11.26 8.04 5.45
CA PRO A 276 -12.39 8.35 6.33
C PRO A 276 -13.71 7.73 5.84
N SER A 277 -14.54 7.26 6.77
CA SER A 277 -15.81 6.57 6.45
C SER A 277 -16.71 7.40 5.53
N ASN A 278 -16.82 8.72 5.75
CA ASN A 278 -17.61 9.59 4.88
C ASN A 278 -17.10 9.63 3.43
N ALA A 279 -15.80 9.46 3.22
CA ALA A 279 -15.20 9.39 1.89
C ALA A 279 -15.48 8.03 1.24
N VAL A 280 -15.42 6.93 2.00
CA VAL A 280 -15.83 5.59 1.54
C VAL A 280 -17.32 5.58 1.14
N ASP A 281 -18.19 6.14 1.98
CA ASP A 281 -19.62 6.21 1.73
C ASP A 281 -19.94 7.07 0.49
N ALA A 282 -19.18 8.15 0.26
CA ALA A 282 -19.32 8.96 -0.94
C ALA A 282 -18.99 8.17 -2.22
N ILE A 283 -17.95 7.32 -2.19
CA ILE A 283 -17.58 6.48 -3.36
C ILE A 283 -18.68 5.46 -3.65
N TYR A 284 -18.99 4.61 -2.66
CA TYR A 284 -19.83 3.43 -2.90
C TYR A 284 -21.32 3.74 -2.86
N GLY A 285 -21.72 4.76 -2.12
CA GLY A 285 -23.09 5.29 -2.18
C GLY A 285 -23.46 5.92 -3.53
N ALA A 286 -22.46 6.32 -4.32
CA ALA A 286 -22.66 6.81 -5.69
C ALA A 286 -22.82 5.69 -6.73
N ILE A 287 -22.60 4.42 -6.36
CA ILE A 287 -22.74 3.26 -7.26
C ILE A 287 -24.08 2.57 -6.95
N SER A 288 -25.03 2.68 -7.88
CA SER A 288 -26.37 2.09 -7.71
C SER A 288 -26.30 0.58 -7.47
N GLY A 289 -27.04 0.09 -6.47
CA GLY A 289 -27.09 -1.32 -6.09
C GLY A 289 -25.94 -1.79 -5.20
N SER A 290 -25.07 -0.88 -4.74
CA SER A 290 -24.07 -1.20 -3.73
C SER A 290 -24.73 -1.44 -2.35
N ILE A 291 -24.19 -2.40 -1.60
CA ILE A 291 -24.70 -2.82 -0.31
C ILE A 291 -23.62 -2.62 0.74
N HIS A 292 -23.93 -1.85 1.79
CA HIS A 292 -23.05 -1.66 2.91
C HIS A 292 -23.16 -2.85 3.88
N ILE A 293 -22.04 -3.50 4.18
CA ILE A 293 -21.96 -4.63 5.09
C ILE A 293 -21.23 -4.20 6.35
N GLN A 294 -21.89 -4.40 7.49
CA GLN A 294 -21.31 -4.20 8.80
C GLN A 294 -21.54 -5.46 9.63
N SER A 295 -20.54 -6.31 9.72
CA SER A 295 -20.63 -7.60 10.39
C SER A 295 -19.29 -7.98 11.02
N ASN A 296 -19.32 -8.52 12.24
CA ASN A 296 -18.14 -9.07 12.96
C ASN A 296 -16.94 -8.08 13.03
N GLY A 297 -17.23 -6.78 13.20
CA GLY A 297 -16.21 -5.73 13.22
C GLY A 297 -15.63 -5.39 11.84
N GLN A 298 -16.12 -6.01 10.78
CA GLN A 298 -15.78 -5.66 9.41
C GLN A 298 -16.79 -4.65 8.86
N ASN A 299 -16.27 -3.66 8.14
CA ASN A 299 -17.04 -2.59 7.52
C ASN A 299 -16.57 -2.43 6.07
N PHE A 300 -17.41 -2.86 5.11
CA PHE A 300 -17.08 -2.82 3.69
C PHE A 300 -18.35 -2.77 2.83
N TRP A 301 -18.19 -2.50 1.55
CA TRP A 301 -19.28 -2.51 0.59
C TRP A 301 -19.17 -3.71 -0.36
N ILE A 302 -20.32 -4.30 -0.70
CA ILE A 302 -20.47 -5.18 -1.85
C ILE A 302 -21.04 -4.33 -2.97
N VAL A 303 -20.41 -4.41 -4.14
CA VAL A 303 -20.65 -3.51 -5.26
C VAL A 303 -21.04 -4.34 -6.48
N PRO A 304 -22.04 -3.94 -7.28
CA PRO A 304 -22.25 -4.55 -8.58
C PRO A 304 -20.96 -4.51 -9.39
N CYS A 305 -20.48 -5.66 -9.88
CA CYS A 305 -19.15 -5.73 -10.51
C CYS A 305 -18.99 -4.86 -11.76
N LEU A 306 -20.09 -4.51 -12.43
CA LEU A 306 -20.13 -3.56 -13.53
C LEU A 306 -20.50 -2.14 -13.08
N GLY A 307 -20.67 -1.91 -11.78
CA GLY A 307 -20.92 -0.59 -11.21
C GLY A 307 -19.64 0.24 -11.14
N GLN A 308 -19.73 1.53 -11.41
CA GLN A 308 -18.59 2.44 -11.37
C GLN A 308 -18.97 3.79 -10.78
N ALA A 309 -17.98 4.50 -10.25
CA ALA A 309 -18.01 5.92 -9.92
C ALA A 309 -16.73 6.58 -10.44
N ASN A 310 -16.81 7.87 -10.76
CA ASN A 310 -15.65 8.65 -11.20
C ASN A 310 -14.98 9.26 -9.96
N LEU A 311 -13.95 8.60 -9.44
CA LEU A 311 -13.16 9.07 -8.30
C LEU A 311 -11.93 9.81 -8.79
N SER A 312 -11.59 10.93 -8.14
CA SER A 312 -10.32 11.64 -8.35
C SER A 312 -9.82 12.31 -7.08
N PHE A 313 -8.49 12.46 -6.98
CA PHE A 313 -7.80 13.14 -5.87
C PHE A 313 -6.99 14.32 -6.38
N SER A 314 -6.89 15.40 -5.58
CA SER A 314 -6.03 16.56 -5.85
C SER A 314 -5.12 16.87 -4.69
N PHE A 315 -3.86 17.18 -4.99
CA PHE A 315 -2.83 17.58 -4.02
C PHE A 315 -2.45 19.07 -4.16
N GLY A 316 -3.38 19.89 -4.62
CA GLY A 316 -3.21 21.35 -4.77
C GLY A 316 -3.13 21.83 -6.22
N HIS A 317 -3.24 20.92 -7.16
CA HIS A 317 -3.26 21.19 -8.60
C HIS A 317 -4.39 20.39 -9.26
N ASP A 318 -4.12 19.82 -10.42
CA ASP A 318 -5.12 19.03 -11.16
C ASP A 318 -5.60 17.80 -10.38
N TYR A 319 -6.82 17.36 -10.70
CA TYR A 319 -7.36 16.13 -10.18
C TYR A 319 -6.76 14.92 -10.91
N LEU A 320 -6.21 13.99 -10.15
CA LEU A 320 -5.69 12.70 -10.61
C LEU A 320 -6.85 11.68 -10.63
N PRO A 321 -7.30 11.22 -11.81
CA PRO A 321 -8.39 10.26 -11.89
C PRO A 321 -7.94 8.88 -11.46
N ILE A 322 -8.85 8.17 -10.78
CA ILE A 322 -8.66 6.76 -10.37
C ILE A 322 -9.43 5.88 -11.35
N ASN A 323 -8.76 4.87 -11.90
CA ASN A 323 -9.41 3.89 -12.75
C ASN A 323 -10.51 3.16 -11.96
N PRO A 324 -11.75 3.06 -12.47
CA PRO A 324 -12.83 2.40 -11.75
C PRO A 324 -12.56 0.92 -11.41
N LEU A 325 -11.65 0.26 -12.11
CA LEU A 325 -11.20 -1.08 -11.74
C LEU A 325 -10.55 -1.12 -10.34
N GLU A 326 -9.98 -0.01 -9.89
CA GLU A 326 -9.39 0.11 -8.54
C GLU A 326 -10.41 0.28 -7.42
N LEU A 327 -11.67 0.59 -7.77
CA LEU A 327 -12.69 0.78 -6.75
C LEU A 327 -13.12 -0.54 -6.10
N THR A 328 -12.93 -1.67 -6.79
CA THR A 328 -13.40 -2.96 -6.31
C THR A 328 -12.40 -4.08 -6.52
N ARG A 329 -12.42 -5.04 -5.60
CA ARG A 329 -11.74 -6.33 -5.73
C ARG A 329 -12.72 -7.42 -6.08
N LEU A 330 -12.30 -8.29 -7.00
CA LEU A 330 -13.00 -9.53 -7.29
C LEU A 330 -12.73 -10.55 -6.18
N ALA A 331 -13.77 -11.17 -5.68
CA ALA A 331 -13.69 -12.24 -4.69
C ALA A 331 -14.65 -13.36 -5.05
N THR A 332 -14.32 -14.57 -4.70
CA THR A 332 -15.21 -15.73 -4.89
C THR A 332 -15.63 -16.31 -3.55
N PHE A 333 -16.83 -16.83 -3.47
CA PHE A 333 -17.34 -17.55 -2.31
C PHE A 333 -18.30 -18.67 -2.72
N THR A 334 -18.58 -19.57 -1.82
CA THR A 334 -19.48 -20.70 -2.08
C THR A 334 -20.80 -20.52 -1.33
N ASP A 335 -21.93 -20.57 -2.04
CA ASP A 335 -23.28 -20.65 -1.47
C ASP A 335 -23.90 -22.00 -1.84
N GLY A 336 -24.15 -22.82 -0.83
CA GLY A 336 -24.49 -24.23 -1.04
C GLY A 336 -23.34 -25.00 -1.73
N ASN A 337 -23.58 -25.51 -2.92
CA ASN A 337 -22.60 -26.23 -3.74
C ASN A 337 -22.11 -25.41 -4.94
N THR A 338 -22.46 -24.13 -5.01
CA THR A 338 -22.14 -23.28 -6.16
C THR A 338 -21.18 -22.17 -5.75
N GLN A 339 -20.09 -22.03 -6.51
CA GLN A 339 -19.16 -20.91 -6.35
C GLN A 339 -19.66 -19.70 -7.14
N TYR A 340 -19.56 -18.54 -6.53
CA TYR A 340 -19.97 -17.26 -7.11
C TYR A 340 -18.86 -16.23 -7.01
N THR A 341 -18.91 -15.24 -7.89
CA THR A 341 -18.07 -14.04 -7.87
C THR A 341 -18.83 -12.85 -7.31
N VAL A 342 -18.18 -12.08 -6.45
CA VAL A 342 -18.64 -10.78 -5.94
C VAL A 342 -17.55 -9.74 -6.10
N CYS A 343 -17.94 -8.48 -6.14
CA CYS A 343 -17.03 -7.35 -6.07
C CYS A 343 -17.18 -6.63 -4.72
N THR A 344 -16.05 -6.46 -4.03
CA THR A 344 -16.02 -5.79 -2.72
C THR A 344 -15.23 -4.50 -2.82
N SER A 345 -15.57 -3.53 -1.96
CA SER A 345 -14.87 -2.25 -1.91
C SER A 345 -13.37 -2.41 -1.70
N ALA A 346 -12.55 -1.70 -2.48
CA ALA A 346 -11.10 -1.63 -2.30
C ALA A 346 -10.67 -0.42 -1.46
N PHE A 347 -11.47 0.64 -1.45
CA PHE A 347 -11.35 1.71 -0.47
C PHE A 347 -12.11 1.30 0.80
N ARG A 348 -11.41 1.30 1.93
CA ARG A 348 -11.91 0.81 3.22
C ARG A 348 -11.96 1.94 4.24
N PRO A 349 -12.88 1.88 5.23
CA PRO A 349 -12.85 2.81 6.32
C PRO A 349 -11.57 2.68 7.13
N GLN A 350 -10.89 3.80 7.35
CA GLN A 350 -9.79 3.86 8.29
C GLN A 350 -10.35 3.87 9.71
N LEU A 351 -9.81 3.01 10.57
CA LEU A 351 -10.06 3.10 12.00
C LEU A 351 -9.30 4.32 12.53
N SER A 352 -10.01 5.44 12.69
CA SER A 352 -9.42 6.65 13.24
C SER A 352 -9.04 6.41 14.70
N SER A 353 -7.75 6.39 15.00
CA SER A 353 -7.24 6.47 16.37
C SER A 353 -6.81 7.89 16.67
N THR A 354 -7.11 8.38 17.86
CA THR A 354 -6.52 9.61 18.38
C THR A 354 -5.00 9.50 18.37
N GLY A 355 -4.32 10.42 17.66
CA GLY A 355 -2.87 10.41 17.50
C GLY A 355 -2.37 9.82 16.17
N SER A 356 -3.28 9.57 15.22
CA SER A 356 -2.89 9.22 13.85
C SER A 356 -2.05 10.35 13.22
N ASP A 357 -1.03 9.97 12.46
CA ASP A 357 -0.18 10.88 11.67
C ASP A 357 -0.69 11.03 10.21
N MET A 358 -1.83 10.40 9.88
CA MET A 358 -2.50 10.47 8.57
C MET A 358 -4.01 10.34 8.70
N ASP A 359 -4.73 10.90 7.72
CA ASP A 359 -6.18 10.74 7.55
C ASP A 359 -6.51 9.74 6.43
N PHE A 360 -5.68 9.70 5.40
CA PHE A 360 -5.77 8.81 4.24
C PHE A 360 -4.50 7.97 4.16
N LEU A 361 -4.65 6.68 3.98
CA LEU A 361 -3.60 5.78 3.56
C LEU A 361 -3.94 5.35 2.13
N LEU A 362 -3.14 5.81 1.18
CA LEU A 362 -3.32 5.57 -0.25
C LEU A 362 -2.27 4.56 -0.71
N GLY A 363 -2.70 3.33 -0.84
CA GLY A 363 -1.85 2.22 -1.23
C GLY A 363 -1.79 1.99 -2.74
N ASP A 364 -1.51 0.76 -3.13
CA ASP A 364 -1.27 0.36 -4.52
C ASP A 364 -2.42 0.71 -5.46
N ILE A 365 -3.68 0.61 -4.99
CA ILE A 365 -4.86 0.98 -5.77
C ILE A 365 -4.89 2.48 -6.16
N PHE A 366 -4.19 3.34 -5.41
CA PHE A 366 -3.93 4.72 -5.82
C PHE A 366 -2.68 4.79 -6.70
N MET A 367 -1.59 4.14 -6.28
CA MET A 367 -0.27 4.27 -6.92
C MET A 367 -0.25 3.72 -8.35
N ARG A 368 -1.09 2.74 -8.69
CA ARG A 368 -1.23 2.25 -10.07
C ARG A 368 -1.74 3.30 -11.06
N ASN A 369 -2.40 4.36 -10.59
CA ASN A 369 -2.92 5.44 -11.44
C ASN A 369 -1.91 6.56 -11.70
N VAL A 370 -0.76 6.51 -11.03
CA VAL A 370 0.27 7.55 -11.11
C VAL A 370 1.67 6.95 -11.22
N TYR A 371 2.57 7.65 -11.89
CA TYR A 371 3.99 7.45 -11.72
C TYR A 371 4.43 8.35 -10.57
N SER A 372 4.98 7.76 -9.51
CA SER A 372 5.29 8.44 -8.26
C SER A 372 6.79 8.64 -8.12
N VAL A 373 7.22 9.86 -7.83
CA VAL A 373 8.63 10.19 -7.53
C VAL A 373 8.74 10.64 -6.09
N PHE A 374 9.55 9.95 -5.31
CA PHE A 374 9.82 10.20 -3.90
C PHE A 374 11.21 10.84 -3.77
N ASN A 375 11.24 12.14 -3.61
CA ASN A 375 12.48 12.92 -3.48
C ASN A 375 12.84 13.07 -2.01
N PHE A 376 14.00 12.55 -1.61
CA PHE A 376 14.49 12.58 -0.23
C PHE A 376 15.08 13.95 0.17
N GLY A 377 15.16 14.92 -0.76
CA GLY A 377 15.75 16.21 -0.46
C GLY A 377 17.24 16.11 -0.13
N ASN A 378 17.65 16.77 0.94
CA ASN A 378 19.03 16.76 1.43
C ASN A 378 19.26 15.75 2.55
N SER A 379 18.42 14.72 2.68
CA SER A 379 18.37 13.78 3.83
C SER A 379 19.53 12.82 3.95
N THR A 380 20.68 13.13 3.36
CA THR A 380 21.91 12.37 3.57
C THR A 380 22.69 12.77 4.82
N SER A 381 22.28 13.85 5.53
CA SER A 381 22.97 14.36 6.71
C SER A 381 22.18 14.18 8.02
N ASN A 382 22.89 13.99 9.08
CA ASN A 382 22.52 13.47 10.40
C ASN A 382 21.36 14.11 11.18
N ASN A 383 20.73 15.20 10.72
CA ASN A 383 19.75 15.95 11.52
C ASN A 383 18.56 16.53 10.76
N ASP A 384 18.43 16.30 9.47
CA ASP A 384 17.42 16.93 8.64
C ASP A 384 16.84 15.92 7.62
N ASP A 385 16.31 14.82 8.12
CA ASP A 385 15.85 13.68 7.31
C ASP A 385 14.86 14.03 6.20
N ASP A 386 14.15 15.12 6.36
CA ASP A 386 13.03 15.49 5.49
C ASP A 386 13.12 16.89 4.88
N LYS A 387 14.22 17.65 5.13
CA LYS A 387 14.36 18.99 4.55
C LYS A 387 14.41 18.96 3.03
N GLY A 388 13.33 19.46 2.43
CA GLY A 388 13.13 19.48 0.98
C GLY A 388 12.62 18.16 0.40
N ALA A 389 12.27 17.20 1.23
CA ALA A 389 11.61 15.98 0.77
C ALA A 389 10.23 16.30 0.16
N SER A 390 9.89 15.61 -0.90
CA SER A 390 8.66 15.88 -1.64
C SER A 390 8.25 14.67 -2.48
N ILE A 391 6.97 14.62 -2.86
CA ILE A 391 6.45 13.66 -3.81
C ILE A 391 6.02 14.39 -5.08
N GLN A 392 6.22 13.78 -6.24
CA GLN A 392 5.65 14.23 -7.51
C GLN A 392 4.82 13.09 -8.12
N PHE A 393 3.76 13.45 -8.82
CA PHE A 393 2.93 12.50 -9.55
C PHE A 393 2.82 12.90 -11.01
N LEU A 394 2.90 11.91 -11.89
CA LEU A 394 2.44 12.01 -13.28
C LEU A 394 1.26 11.06 -13.43
N SER A 395 0.10 11.57 -13.80
CA SER A 395 -1.08 10.74 -14.07
C SER A 395 -0.77 9.75 -15.20
N ARG A 396 -1.08 8.48 -14.98
CA ARG A 396 -0.98 7.41 -16.00
C ARG A 396 -2.31 7.15 -16.68
N SER A 397 -3.37 7.75 -16.16
CA SER A 397 -4.74 7.60 -16.66
C SER A 397 -5.13 8.82 -17.49
N ASN A 398 -5.63 8.60 -18.71
CA ASN A 398 -6.29 9.65 -19.47
C ASN A 398 -7.68 9.86 -18.87
N LYS A 399 -7.95 11.07 -18.38
CA LYS A 399 -9.20 11.42 -17.70
C LYS A 399 -10.46 11.12 -18.54
N ASP A 400 -10.36 11.26 -19.86
CA ASP A 400 -11.51 11.09 -20.75
C ASP A 400 -11.72 9.61 -21.15
N GLN A 401 -10.69 8.77 -21.06
CA GLN A 401 -10.73 7.36 -21.46
C GLN A 401 -10.90 6.40 -20.30
N VAL A 402 -10.31 6.69 -19.16
CA VAL A 402 -10.24 5.77 -18.01
C VAL A 402 -11.62 5.28 -17.54
N TYR A 403 -12.65 6.09 -17.69
CA TYR A 403 -14.02 5.73 -17.32
C TYR A 403 -14.79 5.03 -18.43
N GLN A 404 -14.37 5.19 -19.68
CA GLN A 404 -15.04 4.58 -20.84
C GLN A 404 -14.66 3.11 -21.02
N ASP A 405 -13.39 2.78 -20.77
CA ASP A 405 -12.84 1.44 -21.00
C ASP A 405 -13.21 0.45 -19.89
N PHE A 406 -13.67 0.95 -18.73
CA PHE A 406 -13.97 0.13 -17.54
C PHE A 406 -14.91 -1.05 -17.85
N GLN A 407 -16.03 -0.80 -18.53
CA GLN A 407 -17.04 -1.83 -18.80
C GLN A 407 -16.47 -2.98 -19.63
N GLN A 408 -15.68 -2.65 -20.65
CA GLN A 408 -15.04 -3.64 -21.50
C GLN A 408 -14.01 -4.46 -20.74
N GLN A 409 -13.11 -3.81 -20.01
CA GLN A 409 -12.05 -4.45 -19.23
C GLN A 409 -12.64 -5.32 -18.11
N ARG A 410 -13.61 -4.79 -17.34
CA ARG A 410 -14.26 -5.55 -16.28
C ARG A 410 -15.01 -6.77 -16.81
N THR A 411 -15.71 -6.63 -17.92
CA THR A 411 -16.41 -7.75 -18.58
C THR A 411 -15.41 -8.83 -19.01
N GLN A 412 -14.25 -8.44 -19.51
CA GLN A 412 -13.19 -9.38 -19.88
C GLN A 412 -12.64 -10.11 -18.64
N ASN A 413 -12.37 -9.39 -17.55
CA ASN A 413 -11.85 -9.97 -16.30
C ASN A 413 -12.84 -10.98 -15.68
N LEU A 414 -14.13 -10.81 -15.89
CA LEU A 414 -15.18 -11.70 -15.37
C LEU A 414 -15.39 -12.99 -16.18
N LYS A 415 -14.89 -13.06 -17.44
CA LYS A 415 -15.22 -14.18 -18.36
C LYS A 415 -14.87 -15.59 -17.84
N ASN A 416 -13.77 -15.69 -17.09
CA ASN A 416 -13.24 -16.98 -16.62
C ASN A 416 -13.54 -17.22 -15.14
N LEU A 417 -14.33 -16.36 -14.52
CA LEU A 417 -14.69 -16.45 -13.11
C LEU A 417 -16.07 -17.14 -12.96
N PRO A 418 -16.36 -17.70 -11.77
CA PRO A 418 -17.70 -18.15 -11.42
C PRO A 418 -18.76 -17.09 -11.69
N PRO A 419 -20.04 -17.48 -11.89
CA PRO A 419 -21.10 -16.51 -12.16
C PRO A 419 -21.23 -15.47 -11.05
N LEU A 420 -21.68 -14.27 -11.42
CA LEU A 420 -21.91 -13.20 -10.43
C LEU A 420 -23.03 -13.61 -9.46
N TYR A 421 -22.82 -13.31 -8.20
CA TYR A 421 -23.86 -13.49 -7.18
C TYR A 421 -24.98 -12.47 -7.35
N ASP A 422 -26.22 -12.90 -7.21
CA ASP A 422 -27.39 -12.03 -7.21
C ASP A 422 -27.44 -11.25 -5.90
N LEU A 423 -27.07 -9.99 -5.96
CA LEU A 423 -26.99 -9.11 -4.78
C LEU A 423 -28.35 -8.88 -4.10
N SER A 424 -29.48 -9.10 -4.80
CA SER A 424 -30.81 -9.00 -4.20
C SER A 424 -31.06 -10.05 -3.09
N LYS A 425 -30.25 -11.11 -3.07
CA LYS A 425 -30.29 -12.15 -2.03
C LYS A 425 -29.53 -11.79 -0.77
N ILE A 426 -28.73 -10.71 -0.81
CA ILE A 426 -28.02 -10.21 0.37
C ILE A 426 -29.00 -9.34 1.14
N HIS A 427 -29.44 -9.82 2.29
CA HIS A 427 -30.20 -9.00 3.23
C HIS A 427 -29.19 -8.13 4.00
N SER A 428 -29.25 -6.81 3.80
CA SER A 428 -28.61 -5.89 4.72
C SER A 428 -29.33 -6.08 6.07
N ASP A 429 -28.69 -6.69 7.05
CA ASP A 429 -29.18 -6.64 8.42
C ASP A 429 -29.16 -5.18 8.82
N GLY A 430 -30.34 -4.56 8.71
CA GLY A 430 -30.53 -3.19 9.10
C GLY A 430 -30.14 -3.06 10.56
N THR A 431 -29.38 -2.04 10.88
CA THR A 431 -29.36 -1.50 12.22
C THR A 431 -30.82 -1.33 12.66
N SER A 432 -31.29 -2.25 13.47
CA SER A 432 -32.55 -2.07 14.18
C SER A 432 -32.37 -0.85 15.09
N SER A 433 -32.88 0.27 14.63
CA SER A 433 -33.24 1.38 15.51
C SER A 433 -34.39 0.91 16.38
N ASP A 434 -34.11 0.05 17.34
CA ASP A 434 -35.03 -0.24 18.42
C ASP A 434 -34.91 0.87 19.45
N GLY A 435 -35.59 1.96 19.14
CA GLY A 435 -35.94 3.00 20.08
C GLY A 435 -36.85 2.41 21.13
N GLY A 436 -36.27 1.80 22.17
CA GLY A 436 -36.97 1.39 23.36
C GLY A 436 -37.75 2.55 23.92
N ARG A 437 -39.05 2.54 23.69
CA ARG A 437 -40.01 3.31 24.49
C ARG A 437 -39.89 2.86 25.95
N VAL A 438 -39.31 3.71 26.74
CA VAL A 438 -39.53 3.65 28.19
C VAL A 438 -40.97 4.14 28.43
N ASN A 439 -41.89 3.26 28.75
CA ASN A 439 -43.16 3.59 29.33
C ASN A 439 -43.02 3.63 30.84
N SER A 440 -43.43 4.82 31.37
CA SER A 440 -43.89 5.15 32.72
C SER A 440 -43.13 4.58 33.92
#